data_cb0190506ca8c671e874836656997cf8
#
_entry.id   cb0190506ca8c671e874836656997cf8
#
_cell.length_a   1.000
_cell.length_b   1.000
_cell.length_c   1.000
_cell.angle_alpha   90.00
_cell.angle_beta   90.00
_cell.angle_gamma   90.00
#
_symmetry.space_group_name_H-M   'P 1'
#
loop_
_entity.id
_entity.type
_entity.pdbx_description
1 polymer ?
#
loop_
_entity_poly.entity_id
_entity_poly.type
_entity_poly.pdbx_seq_one_letter_code
_entity_poly.pdbx_strand_id
1 'polypeptide(L)'
;IAWAVEYEDEQVIDEINILQATQSAMHKGIKNVIKQLESNAELTINISNLLLLVDGTYFNPYTMFNKSKSKLEVLKYNMIQGGDNKYTSIAAASILAKVERDKYIEELCVLNPELIEKYGIDSNKGYGAKKHMDGIKEYGITKWHRKTFGICKDFA
;
A
#
# COMPACT_ATOMS: atom_id res chain seq x y z
N ILE A 1 16.28 -13.44 -1.30
CA ILE A 1 14.93 -12.90 -1.57
C ILE A 1 14.82 -11.57 -0.81
N ALA A 2 14.32 -10.53 -1.49
CA ALA A 2 14.03 -9.23 -0.90
C ALA A 2 12.51 -8.98 -0.94
N TRP A 3 11.99 -8.28 0.07
CA TRP A 3 10.60 -7.86 0.11
C TRP A 3 10.44 -6.55 0.87
N ALA A 4 9.40 -5.81 0.58
CA ALA A 4 9.03 -4.60 1.30
C ALA A 4 7.51 -4.45 1.32
N VAL A 5 6.99 -3.88 2.40
CA VAL A 5 5.61 -3.42 2.49
C VAL A 5 5.62 -1.95 2.84
N GLU A 6 4.91 -1.17 2.07
CA GLU A 6 4.83 0.29 2.20
C GLU A 6 3.37 0.72 2.18
N TYR A 7 3.10 1.84 2.80
CA TYR A 7 1.76 2.43 2.83
C TYR A 7 1.82 3.96 2.75
N GLU A 8 0.69 4.55 2.47
CA GLU A 8 0.41 5.97 2.68
C GLU A 8 -0.69 6.10 3.74
N ASP A 9 -0.58 7.13 4.58
CA ASP A 9 -1.56 7.40 5.60
C ASP A 9 -2.83 8.07 5.04
N GLU A 10 -3.83 8.25 5.90
CA GLU A 10 -5.10 8.86 5.55
C GLU A 10 -4.96 10.30 5.08
N GLN A 11 -3.98 11.05 5.58
CA GLN A 11 -3.75 12.44 5.18
C GLN A 11 -3.24 12.52 3.74
N VAL A 12 -2.24 11.71 3.40
CA VAL A 12 -1.74 11.61 2.02
C VAL A 12 -2.84 11.15 1.07
N ILE A 13 -3.68 10.18 1.50
CA ILE A 13 -4.80 9.72 0.67
C ILE A 13 -5.80 10.86 0.43
N ASP A 14 -6.08 11.67 1.43
CA ASP A 14 -6.99 12.82 1.29
C ASP A 14 -6.42 13.93 0.38
N GLU A 15 -5.09 14.10 0.37
CA GLU A 15 -4.40 15.10 -0.48
C GLU A 15 -4.33 14.69 -1.95
N ILE A 16 -3.89 13.46 -2.25
CA ILE A 16 -3.57 13.02 -3.61
C ILE A 16 -4.53 11.97 -4.18
N ASN A 17 -5.56 11.58 -3.45
CA ASN A 17 -6.51 10.49 -3.67
C ASN A 17 -5.92 9.08 -3.54
N ILE A 18 -6.82 8.09 -3.36
CA ILE A 18 -6.43 6.69 -3.12
C ILE A 18 -5.65 6.06 -4.28
N LEU A 19 -5.95 6.43 -5.54
CA LEU A 19 -5.23 5.90 -6.70
C LEU A 19 -3.76 6.33 -6.67
N GLN A 20 -3.51 7.64 -6.50
CA GLN A 20 -2.14 8.18 -6.47
C GLN A 20 -1.39 7.73 -5.20
N ALA A 21 -2.06 7.66 -4.05
CA ALA A 21 -1.48 7.12 -2.82
C ALA A 21 -1.05 5.65 -2.99
N THR A 22 -1.87 4.83 -3.64
CA THR A 22 -1.50 3.44 -3.96
C THR A 22 -0.27 3.38 -4.87
N GLN A 23 -0.19 4.23 -5.90
CA GLN A 23 0.98 4.30 -6.78
C GLN A 23 2.24 4.75 -6.03
N SER A 24 2.11 5.72 -5.13
CA SER A 24 3.20 6.18 -4.26
C SER A 24 3.73 5.05 -3.36
N ALA A 25 2.84 4.32 -2.68
CA ALA A 25 3.20 3.18 -1.86
C ALA A 25 3.89 2.08 -2.68
N MET A 26 3.37 1.75 -3.88
CA MET A 26 4.03 0.80 -4.79
C MET A 26 5.44 1.24 -5.16
N HIS A 27 5.63 2.52 -5.49
CA HIS A 27 6.95 3.06 -5.84
C HIS A 27 7.93 3.02 -4.66
N LYS A 28 7.47 3.31 -3.43
CA LYS A 28 8.27 3.15 -2.20
C LYS A 28 8.70 1.68 -2.03
N GLY A 29 7.78 0.74 -2.17
CA GLY A 29 8.06 -0.70 -2.09
C GLY A 29 9.10 -1.15 -3.11
N ILE A 30 8.93 -0.77 -4.39
CA ILE A 30 9.90 -1.07 -5.46
C ILE A 30 11.28 -0.53 -5.09
N LYS A 31 11.37 0.74 -4.68
CA LYS A 31 12.62 1.38 -4.27
C LYS A 31 13.31 0.61 -3.14
N ASN A 32 12.55 0.19 -2.12
CA ASN A 32 13.11 -0.51 -0.97
C ASN A 32 13.54 -1.94 -1.30
N VAL A 33 12.81 -2.66 -2.14
CA VAL A 33 13.25 -3.97 -2.65
C VAL A 33 14.53 -3.83 -3.46
N ILE A 34 14.64 -2.87 -4.37
CA ILE A 34 15.85 -2.65 -5.17
C ILE A 34 17.02 -2.32 -4.26
N LYS A 35 16.84 -1.45 -3.26
CA LYS A 35 17.89 -1.11 -2.28
C LYS A 35 18.39 -2.33 -1.51
N GLN A 36 17.49 -3.22 -1.08
CA GLN A 36 17.86 -4.48 -0.41
C GLN A 36 18.68 -5.39 -1.34
N LEU A 37 18.26 -5.50 -2.60
CA LEU A 37 18.98 -6.30 -3.59
C LEU A 37 20.37 -5.70 -3.90
N GLU A 38 20.49 -4.39 -4.02
CA GLU A 38 21.77 -3.69 -4.24
C GLU A 38 22.74 -3.82 -3.06
N SER A 39 22.23 -3.97 -1.83
CA SER A 39 23.06 -4.18 -0.64
C SER A 39 23.61 -5.61 -0.52
N ASN A 40 23.09 -6.55 -1.30
CA ASN A 40 23.60 -7.91 -1.32
C ASN A 40 24.81 -8.00 -2.28
N ALA A 41 26.02 -8.13 -1.70
CA ALA A 41 27.28 -8.17 -2.46
C ALA A 41 27.39 -9.34 -3.46
N GLU A 42 26.56 -10.38 -3.32
CA GLU A 42 26.52 -11.52 -4.23
C GLU A 42 25.70 -11.26 -5.50
N LEU A 43 24.90 -10.17 -5.50
CA LEU A 43 23.98 -9.87 -6.59
C LEU A 43 24.43 -8.65 -7.40
N THR A 44 24.71 -8.86 -8.65
CA THR A 44 24.86 -7.75 -9.61
C THR A 44 23.52 -7.46 -10.26
N ILE A 45 22.86 -6.38 -9.86
CA ILE A 45 21.57 -6.00 -10.43
C ILE A 45 21.78 -5.22 -11.71
N ASN A 46 21.23 -5.76 -12.80
CA ASN A 46 21.09 -5.02 -14.04
C ASN A 46 19.62 -4.64 -14.21
N ILE A 47 19.33 -3.34 -14.25
CA ILE A 47 17.98 -2.78 -14.45
C ILE A 47 17.29 -3.39 -15.68
N SER A 48 18.06 -3.66 -16.74
CA SER A 48 17.52 -4.23 -17.98
C SER A 48 16.97 -5.66 -17.81
N ASN A 49 17.35 -6.36 -16.73
CA ASN A 49 16.91 -7.72 -16.41
C ASN A 49 15.76 -7.75 -15.39
N LEU A 50 15.38 -6.59 -14.86
CA LEU A 50 14.26 -6.51 -13.93
C LEU A 50 12.93 -6.42 -14.69
N LEU A 51 11.94 -7.12 -14.20
CA LEU A 51 10.55 -7.06 -14.66
C LEU A 51 9.63 -6.93 -13.45
N LEU A 52 8.80 -5.89 -13.44
CA LEU A 52 7.75 -5.72 -12.45
C LEU A 52 6.48 -6.45 -12.93
N LEU A 53 5.91 -7.29 -12.08
CA LEU A 53 4.56 -7.84 -12.26
C LEU A 53 3.63 -7.07 -11.31
N VAL A 54 2.71 -6.32 -11.88
CA VAL A 54 1.81 -5.43 -11.12
C VAL A 54 0.41 -5.97 -11.20
N ASP A 55 -0.22 -6.22 -10.05
CA ASP A 55 -1.63 -6.59 -10.01
C ASP A 55 -2.52 -5.40 -10.35
N GLY A 56 -3.47 -5.62 -11.25
CA GLY A 56 -4.42 -4.59 -11.67
C GLY A 56 -4.26 -4.12 -13.11
N THR A 57 -4.91 -3.00 -13.41
CA THR A 57 -5.03 -2.45 -14.77
C THR A 57 -4.42 -1.06 -14.93
N TYR A 58 -3.81 -0.53 -13.86
CA TYR A 58 -3.21 0.80 -13.86
C TYR A 58 -1.90 0.81 -13.05
N PHE A 59 -0.86 1.38 -13.64
CA PHE A 59 0.43 1.56 -12.98
C PHE A 59 1.15 2.77 -13.56
N ASN A 60 1.62 3.66 -12.69
CA ASN A 60 2.52 4.74 -13.06
C ASN A 60 3.93 4.17 -13.28
N PRO A 61 4.54 4.34 -14.46
CA PRO A 61 5.87 3.78 -14.73
C PRO A 61 6.90 4.20 -13.68
N TYR A 62 7.64 3.22 -13.14
CA TYR A 62 8.72 3.50 -12.22
C TYR A 62 10.02 3.75 -12.99
N THR A 63 10.62 4.92 -12.74
CA THR A 63 11.85 5.36 -13.40
C THR A 63 13.01 5.38 -12.41
N MET A 64 14.16 4.87 -12.82
CA MET A 64 15.38 4.92 -12.02
C MET A 64 16.60 5.26 -12.89
N PHE A 65 17.67 5.72 -12.22
CA PHE A 65 18.91 6.06 -12.90
C PHE A 65 19.74 4.80 -13.18
N ASN A 66 19.98 4.51 -14.45
CA ASN A 66 20.87 3.43 -14.86
C ASN A 66 22.31 3.95 -14.92
N LYS A 67 23.12 3.56 -13.92
CA LYS A 67 24.51 3.99 -13.77
C LYS A 67 25.40 3.58 -14.97
N SER A 68 25.17 2.37 -15.53
CA SER A 68 25.98 1.86 -16.66
C SER A 68 25.73 2.61 -17.96
N LYS A 69 24.56 3.18 -18.12
CA LYS A 69 24.17 3.96 -19.32
C LYS A 69 24.10 5.46 -19.07
N SER A 70 24.33 5.90 -17.84
CA SER A 70 24.27 7.29 -17.38
C SER A 70 22.97 8.00 -17.78
N LYS A 71 21.84 7.30 -17.69
CA LYS A 71 20.52 7.86 -18.04
C LYS A 71 19.40 7.30 -17.17
N LEU A 72 18.28 8.02 -17.13
CA LEU A 72 17.03 7.53 -16.56
C LEU A 72 16.40 6.47 -17.49
N GLU A 73 16.00 5.37 -16.90
CA GLU A 73 15.28 4.29 -17.60
C GLU A 73 14.04 3.89 -16.83
N VAL A 74 12.97 3.60 -17.55
CA VAL A 74 11.75 3.03 -16.98
C VAL A 74 11.99 1.54 -16.77
N LEU A 75 11.66 1.03 -15.58
CA LEU A 75 11.63 -0.41 -15.35
C LEU A 75 10.56 -1.07 -16.22
N LYS A 76 10.89 -2.19 -16.83
CA LYS A 76 9.90 -3.01 -17.55
C LYS A 76 8.82 -3.47 -16.60
N TYR A 77 7.57 -3.40 -17.00
CA TYR A 77 6.44 -3.86 -16.20
C TYR A 77 5.34 -4.49 -17.04
N ASN A 78 4.62 -5.42 -16.45
CA ASN A 78 3.38 -5.98 -16.98
C ASN A 78 2.27 -5.80 -15.94
N MET A 79 1.16 -5.23 -16.38
CA MET A 79 -0.06 -5.16 -15.58
C MET A 79 -0.88 -6.44 -15.78
N ILE A 80 -1.31 -7.06 -14.68
CA ILE A 80 -1.96 -8.37 -14.72
C ILE A 80 -3.21 -8.30 -13.85
N GLN A 81 -4.36 -8.22 -14.49
CA GLN A 81 -5.64 -8.23 -13.80
C GLN A 81 -5.88 -9.58 -13.11
N GLY A 82 -6.12 -9.56 -11.78
CA GLY A 82 -6.25 -10.77 -10.95
C GLY A 82 -4.94 -11.56 -10.92
N GLY A 83 -3.83 -10.84 -10.78
CA GLY A 83 -2.48 -11.38 -10.82
C GLY A 83 -2.17 -12.34 -9.68
N ASP A 84 -2.78 -12.12 -8.52
CA ASP A 84 -2.70 -12.98 -7.32
C ASP A 84 -3.16 -14.42 -7.59
N ASN A 85 -4.13 -14.61 -8.49
CA ASN A 85 -4.59 -15.93 -8.91
C ASN A 85 -3.74 -16.54 -10.05
N LYS A 86 -2.81 -15.78 -10.63
CA LYS A 86 -2.05 -16.19 -11.83
C LYS A 86 -0.56 -16.36 -11.57
N TYR A 87 -0.01 -15.58 -10.64
CA TYR A 87 1.42 -15.54 -10.37
C TYR A 87 1.71 -15.64 -8.88
N THR A 88 2.47 -16.65 -8.48
CA THR A 88 2.85 -16.89 -7.07
C THR A 88 3.54 -15.68 -6.43
N SER A 89 4.35 -14.94 -7.19
CA SER A 89 5.03 -13.74 -6.68
C SER A 89 4.04 -12.61 -6.33
N ILE A 90 2.99 -12.43 -7.13
CA ILE A 90 1.92 -11.45 -6.84
C ILE A 90 1.10 -11.94 -5.65
N ALA A 91 0.73 -13.22 -5.60
CA ALA A 91 0.01 -13.80 -4.45
C ALA A 91 0.80 -13.63 -3.14
N ALA A 92 2.10 -13.90 -3.16
CA ALA A 92 2.97 -13.70 -1.99
C ALA A 92 3.01 -12.23 -1.54
N ALA A 93 3.16 -11.29 -2.48
CA ALA A 93 3.13 -9.87 -2.19
C ALA A 93 1.78 -9.42 -1.59
N SER A 94 0.66 -9.92 -2.12
CA SER A 94 -0.68 -9.66 -1.62
C SER A 94 -0.86 -10.14 -0.17
N ILE A 95 -0.38 -11.35 0.13
CA ILE A 95 -0.42 -11.90 1.49
C ILE A 95 0.41 -11.05 2.46
N LEU A 96 1.64 -10.69 2.08
CA LEU A 96 2.50 -9.83 2.90
C LEU A 96 1.83 -8.48 3.20
N ALA A 97 1.33 -7.82 2.16
CA ALA A 97 0.63 -6.54 2.32
C ALA A 97 -0.58 -6.65 3.26
N LYS A 98 -1.38 -7.73 3.12
CA LYS A 98 -2.55 -7.98 3.97
C LYS A 98 -2.15 -8.21 5.42
N VAL A 99 -1.15 -9.05 5.66
CA VAL A 99 -0.71 -9.40 7.03
C VAL A 99 -0.13 -8.17 7.73
N GLU A 100 0.73 -7.40 7.07
CA GLU A 100 1.32 -6.20 7.67
C GLU A 100 0.27 -5.11 7.91
N ARG A 101 -0.72 -4.97 7.02
CA ARG A 101 -1.84 -4.07 7.25
C ARG A 101 -2.67 -4.48 8.47
N ASP A 102 -2.97 -5.76 8.62
CA ASP A 102 -3.77 -6.25 9.75
C ASP A 102 -3.02 -6.04 11.08
N LYS A 103 -1.72 -6.30 11.13
CA LYS A 103 -0.86 -5.99 12.30
C LYS A 103 -0.88 -4.49 12.64
N TYR A 104 -0.70 -3.63 11.64
CA TYR A 104 -0.77 -2.19 11.84
C TYR A 104 -2.10 -1.75 12.48
N ILE A 105 -3.22 -2.28 12.00
CA ILE A 105 -4.55 -1.99 12.56
C ILE A 105 -4.69 -2.52 14.00
N GLU A 106 -4.15 -3.71 14.30
CA GLU A 106 -4.16 -4.27 15.64
C GLU A 106 -3.34 -3.43 16.61
N GLU A 107 -2.14 -3.02 16.23
CA GLU A 107 -1.30 -2.12 17.02
C GLU A 107 -1.97 -0.76 17.25
N LEU A 108 -2.59 -0.21 16.20
CA LEU A 108 -3.36 1.02 16.28
C LEU A 108 -4.49 0.92 17.28
N CYS A 109 -5.23 -0.19 17.30
CA CYS A 109 -6.32 -0.45 18.22
C CYS A 109 -5.83 -0.61 19.68
N VAL A 110 -4.66 -1.23 19.89
CA VAL A 110 -4.05 -1.34 21.22
C VAL A 110 -3.71 0.04 21.78
N LEU A 111 -3.18 0.94 20.95
CA LEU A 111 -2.82 2.29 21.34
C LEU A 111 -4.03 3.24 21.46
N ASN A 112 -5.15 2.91 20.82
CA ASN A 112 -6.36 3.73 20.77
C ASN A 112 -7.61 2.85 20.99
N PRO A 113 -7.88 2.41 22.24
CA PRO A 113 -8.98 1.48 22.53
C PRO A 113 -10.37 1.99 22.11
N GLU A 114 -10.55 3.31 22.06
CA GLU A 114 -11.78 3.94 21.60
C GLU A 114 -12.14 3.59 20.14
N LEU A 115 -11.16 3.21 19.31
CA LEU A 115 -11.41 2.77 17.95
C LEU A 115 -12.15 1.41 17.92
N ILE A 116 -11.90 0.55 18.91
CA ILE A 116 -12.61 -0.71 19.07
C ILE A 116 -14.04 -0.46 19.57
N GLU A 117 -14.15 0.31 20.67
CA GLU A 117 -15.43 0.55 21.34
C GLU A 117 -16.42 1.24 20.40
N LYS A 118 -16.02 2.35 19.80
CA LYS A 118 -16.89 3.23 19.00
C LYS A 118 -17.10 2.72 17.57
N TYR A 119 -16.06 2.18 16.95
CA TYR A 119 -16.06 1.88 15.50
C TYR A 119 -15.86 0.41 15.16
N GLY A 120 -15.42 -0.45 16.11
CA GLY A 120 -15.16 -1.87 15.90
C GLY A 120 -14.00 -2.14 14.92
N ILE A 121 -12.97 -1.27 14.90
CA ILE A 121 -11.86 -1.33 13.94
C ILE A 121 -11.06 -2.61 14.06
N ASP A 122 -10.98 -3.21 15.24
CA ASP A 122 -10.32 -4.50 15.47
C ASP A 122 -10.87 -5.63 14.60
N SER A 123 -12.18 -5.63 14.39
CA SER A 123 -12.88 -6.67 13.61
C SER A 123 -13.09 -6.28 12.15
N ASN A 124 -13.48 -5.03 11.88
CA ASN A 124 -13.80 -4.59 10.54
C ASN A 124 -12.60 -4.03 9.75
N LYS A 125 -11.44 -3.85 10.41
CA LYS A 125 -10.19 -3.34 9.83
C LYS A 125 -10.36 -2.03 9.05
N GLY A 126 -11.33 -1.19 9.45
CA GLY A 126 -11.64 0.09 8.79
C GLY A 126 -12.52 -0.03 7.55
N TYR A 127 -13.04 -1.22 7.24
CA TYR A 127 -14.03 -1.37 6.15
C TYR A 127 -15.41 -0.86 6.61
N GLY A 128 -16.30 -0.59 5.63
CA GLY A 128 -17.63 -0.02 5.85
C GLY A 128 -18.65 -0.98 6.47
N ALA A 129 -18.26 -1.70 7.52
CA ALA A 129 -19.18 -2.54 8.29
C ALA A 129 -20.17 -1.68 9.07
N LYS A 130 -21.33 -2.27 9.41
CA LYS A 130 -22.43 -1.55 10.10
C LYS A 130 -21.93 -0.82 11.35
N LYS A 131 -21.21 -1.51 12.26
CA LYS A 131 -20.70 -0.90 13.50
C LYS A 131 -19.80 0.31 13.22
N HIS A 132 -18.96 0.24 12.17
CA HIS A 132 -18.09 1.35 11.80
C HIS A 132 -18.90 2.56 11.29
N MET A 133 -19.89 2.31 10.42
CA MET A 133 -20.75 3.35 9.87
C MET A 133 -21.63 3.98 10.95
N ASP A 134 -22.19 3.18 11.86
CA ASP A 134 -22.98 3.67 12.97
C ASP A 134 -22.11 4.49 13.95
N GLY A 135 -20.88 4.05 14.22
CA GLY A 135 -19.91 4.78 15.04
C GLY A 135 -19.55 6.15 14.45
N ILE A 136 -19.36 6.24 13.13
CA ILE A 136 -19.10 7.53 12.46
C ILE A 136 -20.32 8.48 12.63
N LYS A 137 -21.54 7.97 12.49
CA LYS A 137 -22.75 8.79 12.67
C LYS A 137 -22.92 9.29 14.10
N GLU A 138 -22.57 8.47 15.09
CA GLU A 138 -22.77 8.78 16.52
C GLU A 138 -21.67 9.63 17.11
N TYR A 139 -20.39 9.32 16.78
CA TYR A 139 -19.21 9.93 17.40
C TYR A 139 -18.41 10.83 16.46
N GLY A 140 -18.79 10.92 15.19
CA GLY A 140 -18.03 11.63 14.16
C GLY A 140 -16.81 10.85 13.69
N ILE A 141 -15.89 11.56 13.02
CA ILE A 141 -14.64 10.98 12.51
C ILE A 141 -13.47 11.26 13.47
N THR A 142 -12.44 10.43 13.40
CA THR A 142 -11.16 10.64 14.05
C THR A 142 -10.09 11.02 13.04
N LYS A 143 -8.89 11.35 13.51
CA LYS A 143 -7.72 11.60 12.63
C LYS A 143 -7.34 10.42 11.73
N TRP A 144 -7.78 9.20 12.05
CA TRP A 144 -7.52 7.98 11.32
C TRP A 144 -8.53 7.69 10.20
N HIS A 145 -9.54 8.54 10.04
CA HIS A 145 -10.52 8.42 8.98
C HIS A 145 -10.12 9.28 7.79
N ARG A 146 -10.34 8.76 6.59
CA ARG A 146 -10.17 9.51 5.35
C ARG A 146 -11.31 10.51 5.19
N LYS A 147 -11.02 11.79 5.34
CA LYS A 147 -12.03 12.88 5.31
C LYS A 147 -12.75 12.97 3.98
N THR A 148 -12.07 12.63 2.90
CA THR A 148 -12.62 12.72 1.54
C THR A 148 -13.39 11.47 1.09
N PHE A 149 -13.58 10.47 1.97
CA PHE A 149 -14.16 9.18 1.58
C PHE A 149 -15.52 8.88 2.23
N GLY A 150 -16.49 8.48 1.38
CA GLY A 150 -17.79 8.00 1.83
C GLY A 150 -18.50 8.98 2.76
N ILE A 151 -19.11 8.46 3.82
CA ILE A 151 -19.85 9.23 4.84
C ILE A 151 -18.91 10.17 5.64
N CYS A 152 -17.60 9.94 5.68
CA CYS A 152 -16.69 10.79 6.42
C CYS A 152 -16.70 12.24 5.92
N LYS A 153 -17.06 12.47 4.65
CA LYS A 153 -17.20 13.81 4.06
C LYS A 153 -18.20 14.70 4.79
N ASP A 154 -19.21 14.08 5.39
CA ASP A 154 -20.29 14.80 6.06
C ASP A 154 -19.84 15.28 7.47
N PHE A 155 -18.65 14.85 7.92
CA PHE A 155 -18.08 15.13 9.24
C PHE A 155 -16.70 15.81 9.18
N ALA A 156 -16.22 16.16 7.98
CA ALA A 156 -14.89 16.74 7.75
C ALA A 156 -14.87 18.27 7.88
#